data_55fd120b48155118aba1d8aff4c7199c
#
_entry.id   55fd120b48155118aba1d8aff4c7199c
#
_cell.length_a   1.000
_cell.length_b   1.000
_cell.length_c   1.000
_cell.angle_alpha   90.00
_cell.angle_beta   90.00
_cell.angle_gamma   90.00
#
_symmetry.space_group_name_H-M   'P 1'
#
loop_
_entity.id
_entity.type
_entity.pdbx_description
1 polymer ?
#
loop_
_entity_poly.entity_id
_entity_poly.type
_entity_poly.pdbx_seq_one_letter_code
_entity_poly.pdbx_strand_id
1 'polypeptide(L)'
;MSKRMDFYVLTLFPEMVMQGLGTSILGKAAERNYISVEAVNIRDYTQNKHGKVDDYTYGGGAGMLMQAQPVYDAYKAVESRIGADKKKRVIYVTPQGKTFDQALAQELAGEEELIFLCGHYEGIDERVLEEIVTDEISIGDYVL
;
A
#
# COMPACT_ATOMS: atom_id res chain seq x y z
N MET A 1 -0.36 -6.45 -27.69
CA MET A 1 0.50 -6.67 -26.54
C MET A 1 -0.24 -6.33 -25.25
N SER A 2 -0.28 -7.29 -24.35
CA SER A 2 -0.88 -7.03 -23.06
C SER A 2 0.03 -6.07 -22.26
N LYS A 3 -0.58 -5.05 -21.67
CA LYS A 3 0.17 -4.13 -20.84
C LYS A 3 0.50 -4.79 -19.50
N ARG A 4 1.72 -4.61 -19.05
CA ARG A 4 2.11 -5.09 -17.74
C ARG A 4 1.57 -4.13 -16.67
N MET A 5 0.96 -4.68 -15.64
CA MET A 5 0.51 -3.90 -14.50
C MET A 5 1.65 -3.73 -13.51
N ASP A 6 1.81 -2.53 -13.00
CA ASP A 6 2.82 -2.25 -11.99
C ASP A 6 2.14 -2.05 -10.64
N PHE A 7 2.56 -2.87 -9.66
CA PHE A 7 2.06 -2.84 -8.29
C PHE A 7 3.17 -2.32 -7.38
N TYR A 8 2.84 -1.32 -6.59
CA TYR A 8 3.75 -0.79 -5.57
C TYR A 8 3.09 -0.97 -4.22
N VAL A 9 3.76 -1.65 -3.31
CA VAL A 9 3.22 -1.95 -1.98
C VAL A 9 4.00 -1.16 -0.94
N LEU A 10 3.37 -0.13 -0.39
CA LEU A 10 3.97 0.69 0.68
C LEU A 10 3.72 -0.02 2.01
N THR A 11 4.77 -0.43 2.69
CA THR A 11 4.67 -1.27 3.88
C THR A 11 5.85 -1.03 4.82
N LEU A 12 5.65 -1.36 6.11
CA LEU A 12 6.74 -1.39 7.07
C LEU A 12 7.54 -2.70 7.00
N PHE A 13 7.00 -3.72 6.34
CA PHE A 13 7.60 -5.05 6.30
C PHE A 13 7.68 -5.58 4.86
N PRO A 14 8.54 -4.97 4.04
CA PRO A 14 8.63 -5.36 2.63
C PRO A 14 9.03 -6.82 2.43
N GLU A 15 9.85 -7.36 3.32
CA GLU A 15 10.27 -8.75 3.20
C GLU A 15 9.10 -9.72 3.37
N MET A 16 8.20 -9.42 4.31
CA MET A 16 7.02 -10.26 4.51
C MET A 16 6.11 -10.25 3.30
N VAL A 17 5.96 -9.07 2.68
CA VAL A 17 5.15 -8.93 1.47
C VAL A 17 5.74 -9.77 0.35
N MET A 18 7.03 -9.69 0.12
CA MET A 18 7.68 -10.43 -0.96
C MET A 18 7.66 -11.94 -0.72
N GLN A 19 7.79 -12.37 0.55
CA GLN A 19 7.69 -13.80 0.88
C GLN A 19 6.29 -14.32 0.62
N GLY A 20 5.27 -13.55 1.00
CA GLY A 20 3.88 -13.94 0.78
C GLY A 20 3.55 -14.10 -0.70
N LEU A 21 4.19 -13.34 -1.57
CA LEU A 21 3.97 -13.44 -3.00
C LEU A 21 4.50 -14.76 -3.58
N GLY A 22 5.45 -15.39 -2.92
CA GLY A 22 6.05 -16.62 -3.43
C GLY A 22 5.09 -17.79 -3.55
N THR A 23 3.96 -17.75 -2.82
CA THR A 23 2.97 -18.82 -2.82
C THR A 23 1.61 -18.37 -3.33
N SER A 24 1.51 -17.13 -3.82
CA SER A 24 0.23 -16.57 -4.23
C SER A 24 0.07 -16.57 -5.75
N ILE A 25 -1.17 -16.35 -6.18
CA ILE A 25 -1.48 -16.18 -7.60
C ILE A 25 -0.76 -14.96 -8.16
N LEU A 26 -0.65 -13.90 -7.34
CA LEU A 26 0.07 -12.68 -7.74
C LEU A 26 1.55 -12.97 -7.96
N GLY A 27 2.14 -13.82 -7.12
CA GLY A 27 3.54 -14.19 -7.30
C GLY A 27 3.78 -14.94 -8.60
N LYS A 28 2.87 -15.84 -8.96
CA LYS A 28 2.98 -16.56 -10.22
C LYS A 28 2.85 -15.63 -11.42
N ALA A 29 1.95 -14.65 -11.34
CA ALA A 29 1.80 -13.66 -12.40
C ALA A 29 3.07 -12.82 -12.54
N ALA A 30 3.72 -12.50 -11.43
CA ALA A 30 4.97 -11.74 -11.46
C ALA A 30 6.10 -12.55 -12.11
N GLU A 31 6.18 -13.86 -11.82
CA GLU A 31 7.17 -14.73 -12.44
C GLU A 31 7.00 -14.80 -13.95
N ARG A 32 5.76 -14.68 -14.43
CA ARG A 32 5.46 -14.72 -15.86
C ARG A 32 5.50 -13.35 -16.52
N ASN A 33 5.93 -12.33 -15.78
CA ASN A 33 6.04 -10.94 -16.26
C ASN A 33 4.70 -10.32 -16.68
N TYR A 34 3.58 -10.84 -16.17
CA TYR A 34 2.28 -10.20 -16.37
C TYR A 34 2.11 -8.99 -15.47
N ILE A 35 2.75 -9.02 -14.29
CA ILE A 35 2.73 -7.90 -13.35
C ILE A 35 4.14 -7.68 -12.82
N SER A 36 4.38 -6.46 -12.36
CA SER A 36 5.59 -6.10 -11.64
C SER A 36 5.17 -5.71 -10.23
N VAL A 37 5.80 -6.28 -9.22
CA VAL A 37 5.49 -5.96 -7.83
C VAL A 37 6.76 -5.44 -7.16
N GLU A 38 6.66 -4.26 -6.58
CA GLU A 38 7.75 -3.68 -5.81
C GLU A 38 7.25 -3.33 -4.41
N ALA A 39 7.90 -3.87 -3.40
CA ALA A 39 7.62 -3.52 -2.02
C ALA A 39 8.49 -2.33 -1.64
N VAL A 40 7.86 -1.27 -1.12
CA VAL A 40 8.54 -0.04 -0.75
C VAL A 40 8.50 0.08 0.77
N ASN A 41 9.66 0.20 1.39
CA ASN A 41 9.77 0.29 2.85
C ASN A 41 9.52 1.73 3.30
N ILE A 42 8.40 1.92 4.00
CA ILE A 42 8.02 3.24 4.49
C ILE A 42 9.08 3.81 5.45
N ARG A 43 9.80 2.93 6.17
CA ARG A 43 10.84 3.38 7.11
C ARG A 43 11.98 4.12 6.41
N ASP A 44 12.21 3.86 5.13
CA ASP A 44 13.27 4.54 4.39
C ASP A 44 12.98 6.03 4.19
N TYR A 45 11.75 6.46 4.43
CA TYR A 45 11.32 7.83 4.20
C TYR A 45 11.08 8.62 5.49
N THR A 46 11.39 8.02 6.64
CA THR A 46 11.27 8.74 7.90
C THR A 46 12.42 9.73 8.07
N GLN A 47 12.12 10.87 8.65
CA GLN A 47 13.13 11.87 9.01
C GLN A 47 13.68 11.63 10.42
N ASN A 48 13.15 10.65 11.12
CA ASN A 48 13.57 10.30 12.46
C ASN A 48 14.87 9.48 12.42
N LYS A 49 15.86 9.82 13.25
CA LYS A 49 17.16 9.14 13.26
C LYS A 49 17.07 7.65 13.57
N HIS A 50 16.02 7.24 14.26
CA HIS A 50 15.84 5.85 14.66
C HIS A 50 14.88 5.08 13.75
N GLY A 51 14.49 5.67 12.64
CA GLY A 51 13.56 5.04 11.71
C GLY A 51 12.16 4.87 12.26
N LYS A 52 11.79 5.70 13.22
CA LYS A 52 10.48 5.62 13.86
C LYS A 52 9.39 6.13 12.91
N VAL A 53 8.36 5.33 12.69
CA VAL A 53 7.26 5.66 11.77
C VAL A 53 5.92 5.78 12.49
N ASP A 54 5.89 5.46 13.78
CA ASP A 54 4.67 5.52 14.58
C ASP A 54 4.60 6.82 15.38
N ASP A 55 3.40 7.25 15.65
CA ASP A 55 3.13 8.43 16.44
C ASP A 55 2.67 8.01 17.83
N TYR A 56 2.60 9.00 18.75
CA TYR A 56 2.08 8.76 20.08
C TYR A 56 0.58 8.44 20.02
N THR A 57 0.06 7.91 21.14
CA THR A 57 -1.34 7.55 21.25
C THR A 57 -2.23 8.78 21.09
N TYR A 58 -3.16 8.71 20.13
CA TYR A 58 -4.06 9.81 19.85
C TYR A 58 -5.23 9.81 20.85
N GLY A 59 -5.52 10.99 21.38
CA GLY A 59 -6.66 11.16 22.27
C GLY A 59 -6.59 10.41 23.59
N GLY A 60 -5.40 9.98 23.98
CA GLY A 60 -5.22 9.24 25.23
C GLY A 60 -5.68 7.81 25.17
N GLY A 61 -6.10 7.32 23.99
CA GLY A 61 -6.49 5.95 23.81
C GLY A 61 -5.30 5.02 23.72
N ALA A 62 -5.54 3.72 23.83
CA ALA A 62 -4.52 2.70 23.65
C ALA A 62 -4.35 2.44 22.15
N GLY A 63 -3.21 2.73 21.58
CA GLY A 63 -2.97 2.47 20.17
C GLY A 63 -2.02 3.47 19.58
N MET A 64 -1.26 3.02 18.61
CA MET A 64 -0.27 3.84 17.92
C MET A 64 -0.70 4.00 16.46
N LEU A 65 -0.51 5.19 15.94
CA LEU A 65 -0.78 5.48 14.53
C LEU A 65 0.54 5.66 13.79
N MET A 66 0.55 5.23 12.53
CA MET A 66 1.67 5.53 11.65
C MET A 66 1.64 7.00 11.28
N GLN A 67 2.80 7.65 11.37
CA GLN A 67 2.93 9.07 11.09
C GLN A 67 2.65 9.37 9.62
N ALA A 68 2.08 10.54 9.37
CA ALA A 68 1.75 10.96 8.00
C ALA A 68 2.99 11.19 7.15
N GLN A 69 4.05 11.77 7.72
CA GLN A 69 5.21 12.18 6.94
C GLN A 69 5.89 11.03 6.18
N PRO A 70 6.29 9.91 6.84
CA PRO A 70 6.96 8.85 6.09
C PRO A 70 6.03 8.19 5.07
N VAL A 71 4.74 8.06 5.36
CA VAL A 71 3.78 7.50 4.44
C VAL A 71 3.63 8.40 3.22
N TYR A 72 3.46 9.70 3.45
CA TYR A 72 3.30 10.66 2.36
C TYR A 72 4.55 10.71 1.48
N ASP A 73 5.72 10.75 2.09
CA ASP A 73 6.97 10.84 1.33
C ASP A 73 7.23 9.58 0.52
N ALA A 74 6.91 8.40 1.09
CA ALA A 74 7.01 7.15 0.34
C ALA A 74 6.07 7.17 -0.88
N TYR A 75 4.84 7.64 -0.69
CA TYR A 75 3.89 7.78 -1.78
C TYR A 75 4.41 8.73 -2.86
N LYS A 76 4.93 9.89 -2.45
CA LYS A 76 5.44 10.88 -3.42
C LYS A 76 6.62 10.34 -4.21
N ALA A 77 7.47 9.54 -3.59
CA ALA A 77 8.60 8.92 -4.28
C ALA A 77 8.10 7.96 -5.37
N VAL A 78 7.09 7.16 -5.06
CA VAL A 78 6.50 6.26 -6.04
C VAL A 78 5.78 7.04 -7.14
N GLU A 79 5.02 8.07 -6.77
CA GLU A 79 4.33 8.91 -7.75
C GLU A 79 5.30 9.54 -8.73
N SER A 80 6.45 10.00 -8.24
CA SER A 80 7.48 10.58 -9.11
C SER A 80 8.03 9.58 -10.11
N ARG A 81 8.14 8.33 -9.71
CA ARG A 81 8.63 7.26 -10.60
C ARG A 81 7.61 6.89 -11.65
N ILE A 82 6.33 6.88 -11.28
CA ILE A 82 5.24 6.59 -12.21
C ILE A 82 5.02 7.75 -13.19
N GLY A 83 5.08 8.96 -12.67
CA GLY A 83 4.73 10.17 -13.41
C GLY A 83 3.42 10.73 -12.90
N ALA A 84 3.43 12.02 -12.53
CA ALA A 84 2.27 12.65 -11.89
C ALA A 84 1.05 12.73 -12.83
N ASP A 85 1.27 12.67 -14.13
CA ASP A 85 0.22 12.74 -15.13
C ASP A 85 -0.40 11.38 -15.44
N LYS A 86 0.21 10.29 -15.01
CA LYS A 86 -0.34 8.95 -15.23
C LYS A 86 -1.45 8.65 -14.24
N LYS A 87 -2.50 8.00 -14.74
CA LYS A 87 -3.60 7.57 -13.91
C LYS A 87 -3.16 6.42 -13.01
N LYS A 88 -3.50 6.52 -11.74
CA LYS A 88 -3.17 5.50 -10.75
C LYS A 88 -4.25 5.46 -9.68
N ARG A 89 -4.36 4.34 -9.00
CA ARG A 89 -5.25 4.21 -7.84
C ARG A 89 -4.40 3.88 -6.63
N VAL A 90 -4.75 4.46 -5.50
CA VAL A 90 -4.09 4.24 -4.22
C VAL A 90 -5.06 3.51 -3.31
N ILE A 91 -4.74 2.28 -2.97
CA ILE A 91 -5.65 1.38 -2.27
C ILE A 91 -5.14 1.19 -0.84
N TYR A 92 -5.93 1.63 0.13
CA TYR A 92 -5.65 1.38 1.52
C TYR A 92 -6.29 0.07 1.93
N VAL A 93 -5.47 -0.90 2.35
CA VAL A 93 -5.95 -2.21 2.79
C VAL A 93 -6.34 -2.10 4.26
N THR A 94 -7.63 -2.24 4.54
CA THR A 94 -8.17 -2.05 5.88
C THR A 94 -9.39 -2.96 6.06
N PRO A 95 -9.59 -3.54 7.28
CA PRO A 95 -10.77 -4.37 7.53
C PRO A 95 -12.09 -3.63 7.35
N GLN A 96 -12.07 -2.31 7.40
CA GLN A 96 -13.27 -1.46 7.30
C GLN A 96 -13.59 -1.06 5.87
N GLY A 97 -12.76 -1.46 4.92
CA GLY A 97 -12.94 -1.09 3.53
C GLY A 97 -13.97 -1.96 2.83
N LYS A 98 -14.23 -1.62 1.56
CA LYS A 98 -15.10 -2.40 0.71
C LYS A 98 -14.52 -3.79 0.51
N THR A 99 -15.35 -4.83 0.64
CA THR A 99 -14.89 -6.20 0.46
C THR A 99 -14.36 -6.43 -0.96
N PHE A 100 -13.20 -7.06 -1.05
CA PHE A 100 -12.61 -7.40 -2.33
C PHE A 100 -13.42 -8.55 -2.95
N ASP A 101 -14.01 -8.30 -4.10
CA ASP A 101 -14.80 -9.28 -4.82
C ASP A 101 -14.39 -9.32 -6.30
N GLN A 102 -15.06 -10.17 -7.07
CA GLN A 102 -14.71 -10.33 -8.46
C GLN A 102 -14.95 -9.06 -9.29
N ALA A 103 -16.02 -8.34 -8.99
CA ALA A 103 -16.31 -7.09 -9.70
C ALA A 103 -15.21 -6.06 -9.47
N LEU A 104 -14.74 -5.94 -8.22
CA LEU A 104 -13.66 -5.03 -7.89
C LEU A 104 -12.34 -5.48 -8.54
N ALA A 105 -12.09 -6.78 -8.55
CA ALA A 105 -10.90 -7.32 -9.22
C ALA A 105 -10.89 -6.97 -10.71
N GLN A 106 -12.03 -7.08 -11.37
CA GLN A 106 -12.14 -6.71 -12.78
C GLN A 106 -11.93 -5.23 -13.00
N GLU A 107 -12.45 -4.40 -12.10
CA GLU A 107 -12.26 -2.96 -12.17
C GLU A 107 -10.78 -2.59 -12.03
N LEU A 108 -10.10 -3.20 -11.08
CA LEU A 108 -8.67 -2.94 -10.85
C LEU A 108 -7.80 -3.49 -11.98
N ALA A 109 -8.23 -4.56 -12.61
CA ALA A 109 -7.47 -5.15 -13.72
C ALA A 109 -7.39 -4.22 -14.93
N GLY A 110 -8.24 -3.20 -15.00
CA GLY A 110 -8.16 -2.18 -16.04
C GLY A 110 -7.15 -1.09 -15.79
N GLU A 111 -6.51 -1.09 -14.62
CA GLU A 111 -5.55 -0.06 -14.26
C GLU A 111 -4.13 -0.50 -14.62
N GLU A 112 -3.28 0.47 -14.97
CA GLU A 112 -1.88 0.19 -15.27
C GLU A 112 -1.00 0.29 -14.04
N GLU A 113 -1.34 1.21 -13.12
CA GLU A 113 -0.52 1.51 -11.94
C GLU A 113 -1.40 1.43 -10.70
N LEU A 114 -1.02 0.55 -9.78
CA LEU A 114 -1.71 0.39 -8.51
C LEU A 114 -0.72 0.57 -7.36
N ILE A 115 -1.09 1.37 -6.39
CA ILE A 115 -0.32 1.58 -5.18
C ILE A 115 -1.14 1.05 -4.01
N PHE A 116 -0.60 0.06 -3.30
CA PHE A 116 -1.24 -0.51 -2.12
C PHE A 116 -0.57 0.06 -0.87
N LEU A 117 -1.38 0.50 0.07
CA LEU A 117 -0.91 1.02 1.33
C LEU A 117 -1.35 0.07 2.44
N CYS A 118 -0.38 -0.54 3.10
CA CYS A 118 -0.62 -1.49 4.18
C CYS A 118 -0.36 -0.82 5.51
N GLY A 119 -1.40 -0.66 6.32
CA GLY A 119 -1.28 -0.07 7.63
C GLY A 119 -0.89 -1.09 8.69
N HIS A 120 -0.29 -0.58 9.76
CA HIS A 120 0.04 -1.36 10.94
C HIS A 120 -0.40 -0.60 12.17
N TYR A 121 -0.28 -1.22 13.34
CA TYR A 121 -0.74 -0.64 14.59
C TYR A 121 -2.26 -0.41 14.53
N GLU A 122 -2.72 0.73 15.02
CA GLU A 122 -4.13 1.09 14.99
C GLU A 122 -4.55 1.74 13.67
N GLY A 123 -3.60 1.92 12.76
CA GLY A 123 -3.88 2.50 11.46
C GLY A 123 -2.86 3.56 11.08
N ILE A 124 -3.26 4.41 10.16
CA ILE A 124 -2.43 5.46 9.59
C ILE A 124 -3.07 6.80 9.87
N ASP A 125 -2.25 7.83 10.08
CA ASP A 125 -2.75 9.19 10.30
C ASP A 125 -3.74 9.55 9.19
N GLU A 126 -4.94 9.93 9.60
CA GLU A 126 -6.05 10.14 8.68
C GLU A 126 -5.80 11.27 7.69
N ARG A 127 -4.97 12.23 8.07
CA ARG A 127 -4.68 13.36 7.18
C ARG A 127 -4.01 12.89 5.88
N VAL A 128 -3.10 11.92 5.96
CA VAL A 128 -2.47 11.40 4.75
C VAL A 128 -3.42 10.50 3.98
N LEU A 129 -4.27 9.75 4.67
CA LEU A 129 -5.26 8.91 3.99
C LEU A 129 -6.21 9.76 3.15
N GLU A 130 -6.70 10.87 3.70
CA GLU A 130 -7.58 11.77 2.96
C GLU A 130 -6.90 12.38 1.74
N GLU A 131 -5.60 12.62 1.84
CA GLU A 131 -4.84 13.26 0.77
C GLU A 131 -4.57 12.32 -0.40
N ILE A 132 -4.23 11.06 -0.16
CA ILE A 132 -3.67 10.19 -1.20
C ILE A 132 -4.53 8.98 -1.55
N VAL A 133 -5.40 8.51 -0.66
CA VAL A 133 -6.13 7.26 -0.87
C VAL A 133 -7.33 7.45 -1.78
N THR A 134 -7.44 6.62 -2.80
CA THR A 134 -8.60 6.63 -3.71
C THR A 134 -9.61 5.55 -3.36
N ASP A 135 -9.18 4.47 -2.73
CA ASP A 135 -10.04 3.32 -2.42
C ASP A 135 -9.64 2.70 -1.09
N GLU A 136 -10.61 2.23 -0.34
CA GLU A 136 -10.37 1.42 0.85
C GLU A 136 -10.94 0.03 0.58
N ILE A 137 -10.10 -1.00 0.76
CA ILE A 137 -10.47 -2.36 0.41
C ILE A 137 -10.14 -3.29 1.58
N SER A 138 -11.08 -4.18 1.86
CA SER A 138 -10.89 -5.24 2.85
C SER A 138 -10.67 -6.57 2.14
N ILE A 139 -9.61 -7.28 2.52
CA ILE A 139 -9.32 -8.60 2.00
C ILE A 139 -9.77 -9.71 2.95
N GLY A 140 -10.73 -9.38 3.82
CA GLY A 140 -11.30 -10.34 4.76
C GLY A 140 -10.50 -10.42 6.05
N ASP A 141 -10.54 -11.57 6.71
CA ASP A 141 -9.93 -11.79 8.01
C ASP A 141 -8.42 -12.01 7.93
N TYR A 142 -7.80 -11.54 6.90
CA TYR A 142 -6.38 -11.74 6.70
C TYR A 142 -5.61 -10.80 7.62
N VAL A 143 -4.89 -11.38 8.57
CA VAL A 143 -4.04 -10.60 9.47
C VAL A 143 -2.62 -10.63 8.91
N LEU A 144 -2.15 -9.48 8.54
CA LEU A 144 -0.77 -9.32 8.07
C LEU A 144 0.15 -9.00 9.24
#